data_ffdd9ffb663de0bf4caad1ffadaddbfa
#
_entry.id   ffdd9ffb663de0bf4caad1ffadaddbfa
#
_cell.length_a   1.000
_cell.length_b   1.000
_cell.length_c   1.000
_cell.angle_alpha   90.00
_cell.angle_beta   90.00
_cell.angle_gamma   90.00
#
_symmetry.space_group_name_H-M   'P 1'
#
loop_
_entity.id
_entity.type
_entity.pdbx_description
1 polymer ?
#
loop_
_entity_poly.entity_id
_entity_poly.type
_entity_poly.pdbx_seq_one_letter_code
_entity_poly.pdbx_strand_id
1 'polypeptide(L)'
;MRFDEFEEAAHRMWAEIPPVYKEGIDGIVVKREAESHPDHDDYFTLGMCLTEPYPSGYMGPDTTRSFLALYWGSFREVSERNPEFHWEEELWETITHELRHHLEFLAEDDALEALDYALEQTYHRGQGEDFDPWYFQSGVPLADGVYRVEYDVYIEQSWTPEELAEVGAVEFGWDGGRWRIPAPEELGDLHYIWLHGLDAGGGWVQLVLTRKQSFWEKARRALRKEPLDLLESEAEPERVGDDPEAPGADDGRPGRGGGGPPPTNENAQDEEPISG
;
A
#
# COMPACT_ATOMS: atom_id res chain seq x y z
N MET A 1 30.93 -2.71 28.31
CA MET A 1 30.80 -1.26 27.96
C MET A 1 30.08 -0.55 29.10
N ARG A 2 30.58 0.58 29.58
CA ARG A 2 29.87 1.41 30.57
C ARG A 2 28.69 2.13 29.94
N PHE A 3 27.74 2.56 30.77
CA PHE A 3 26.53 3.25 30.29
C PHE A 3 26.85 4.48 29.44
N ASP A 4 27.75 5.35 29.93
CA ASP A 4 28.08 6.61 29.23
C ASP A 4 28.75 6.35 27.88
N GLU A 5 29.59 5.29 27.77
CA GLU A 5 30.22 4.85 26.52
C GLU A 5 29.19 4.29 25.52
N PHE A 6 28.19 3.56 26.05
CA PHE A 6 27.10 3.03 25.22
C PHE A 6 26.20 4.12 24.68
N GLU A 7 25.81 5.08 25.53
CA GLU A 7 24.99 6.23 25.14
C GLU A 7 25.71 7.07 24.07
N GLU A 8 27.02 7.32 24.25
CA GLU A 8 27.81 8.05 23.26
C GLU A 8 27.93 7.29 21.94
N ALA A 9 28.13 5.96 21.98
CA ALA A 9 28.17 5.09 20.81
C ALA A 9 26.82 5.09 20.07
N ALA A 10 25.71 4.96 20.77
CA ALA A 10 24.36 4.98 20.22
C ALA A 10 24.07 6.29 19.48
N HIS A 11 24.35 7.43 20.08
CA HIS A 11 24.16 8.73 19.44
C HIS A 11 25.08 8.94 18.25
N ARG A 12 26.32 8.46 18.28
CA ARG A 12 27.24 8.52 17.16
C ARG A 12 26.71 7.70 15.98
N MET A 13 26.30 6.47 16.20
CA MET A 13 25.74 5.57 15.19
C MET A 13 24.43 6.14 14.60
N TRP A 14 23.56 6.67 15.44
CA TRP A 14 22.35 7.35 14.99
C TRP A 14 22.65 8.53 14.06
N ALA A 15 23.69 9.29 14.35
CA ALA A 15 24.10 10.43 13.51
C ALA A 15 24.62 10.02 12.14
N GLU A 16 25.18 8.80 12.00
CA GLU A 16 25.69 8.25 10.75
C GLU A 16 24.57 7.80 9.78
N ILE A 17 23.37 7.47 10.32
CA ILE A 17 22.22 7.05 9.51
C ILE A 17 21.68 8.26 8.72
N PRO A 18 21.50 8.15 7.39
CA PRO A 18 20.94 9.23 6.58
C PRO A 18 19.51 9.63 7.04
N PRO A 19 19.15 10.94 6.99
CA PRO A 19 17.86 11.43 7.46
C PRO A 19 16.64 10.74 6.82
N VAL A 20 16.74 10.35 5.55
CA VAL A 20 15.66 9.68 4.82
C VAL A 20 15.21 8.36 5.47
N TYR A 21 16.11 7.66 6.16
CA TYR A 21 15.77 6.43 6.88
C TYR A 21 15.27 6.66 8.31
N LYS A 22 15.28 7.91 8.78
CA LYS A 22 14.83 8.31 10.11
C LYS A 22 13.52 9.10 10.08
N GLU A 23 12.85 9.12 8.95
CA GLU A 23 11.56 9.79 8.79
C GLU A 23 10.54 9.22 9.79
N GLY A 24 9.82 10.11 10.48
CA GLY A 24 8.87 9.71 11.51
C GLY A 24 9.47 9.34 12.89
N ILE A 25 10.82 9.32 13.05
CA ILE A 25 11.48 9.09 14.36
C ILE A 25 12.16 10.37 14.84
N ASP A 26 11.73 10.87 16.01
CA ASP A 26 12.26 12.10 16.60
C ASP A 26 13.69 11.94 17.15
N GLY A 27 14.10 10.70 17.50
CA GLY A 27 15.44 10.43 18.00
C GLY A 27 15.58 9.08 18.67
N ILE A 28 16.72 8.90 19.37
CA ILE A 28 16.98 7.73 20.20
C ILE A 28 16.97 8.10 21.68
N VAL A 29 16.55 7.16 22.52
CA VAL A 29 16.58 7.26 23.98
C VAL A 29 17.28 6.04 24.54
N VAL A 30 18.31 6.24 25.37
CA VAL A 30 19.03 5.15 26.03
C VAL A 30 18.53 5.00 27.47
N LYS A 31 18.03 3.81 27.79
CA LYS A 31 17.51 3.42 29.12
C LYS A 31 18.52 2.57 29.85
N ARG A 32 18.63 2.77 31.20
CA ARG A 32 19.58 2.04 32.03
C ARG A 32 19.07 0.66 32.44
N GLU A 33 17.78 0.51 32.52
CA GLU A 33 17.09 -0.73 32.87
C GLU A 33 17.30 -1.84 31.86
N ALA A 34 17.17 -3.08 32.30
CA ALA A 34 16.97 -4.21 31.41
C ALA A 34 15.47 -4.39 31.17
N GLU A 35 15.10 -4.66 29.94
CA GLU A 35 13.73 -4.96 29.54
C GLU A 35 13.62 -6.45 29.20
N SER A 36 12.82 -7.20 29.96
CA SER A 36 12.57 -8.61 29.70
C SER A 36 11.44 -8.77 28.67
N HIS A 37 11.53 -9.80 27.84
CA HIS A 37 10.45 -10.13 26.93
C HIS A 37 9.18 -10.51 27.73
N PRO A 38 7.99 -10.04 27.36
CA PRO A 38 6.75 -10.25 28.13
C PRO A 38 6.41 -11.71 28.41
N ASP A 39 6.77 -12.61 27.51
CA ASP A 39 6.42 -14.04 27.57
C ASP A 39 7.60 -14.94 28.00
N HIS A 40 8.82 -14.39 28.12
CA HIS A 40 10.04 -15.16 28.39
C HIS A 40 11.03 -14.37 29.26
N ASP A 41 11.12 -14.66 30.55
CA ASP A 41 12.00 -13.99 31.51
C ASP A 41 13.50 -14.10 31.18
N ASP A 42 13.91 -15.07 30.37
CA ASP A 42 15.30 -15.30 29.96
C ASP A 42 15.71 -14.54 28.69
N TYR A 43 14.75 -13.91 28.00
CA TYR A 43 15.00 -13.12 26.82
C TYR A 43 14.89 -11.62 27.12
N PHE A 44 15.87 -10.87 26.64
CA PHE A 44 15.94 -9.42 26.82
C PHE A 44 15.69 -8.67 25.54
N THR A 45 14.82 -7.68 25.63
CA THR A 45 14.60 -6.71 24.54
C THR A 45 15.77 -5.73 24.53
N LEU A 46 16.54 -5.66 23.44
CA LEU A 46 17.70 -4.77 23.30
C LEU A 46 17.26 -3.37 22.82
N GLY A 47 16.30 -3.29 21.90
CA GLY A 47 15.73 -2.08 21.37
C GLY A 47 14.24 -2.20 21.14
N MET A 48 13.56 -1.05 20.96
CA MET A 48 12.15 -1.00 20.63
C MET A 48 11.81 0.38 20.04
N CYS A 49 10.98 0.41 19.00
CA CYS A 49 10.38 1.66 18.54
C CYS A 49 9.16 1.99 19.41
N LEU A 50 9.22 3.11 20.13
CA LEU A 50 8.14 3.59 21.00
C LEU A 50 7.40 4.73 20.30
N THR A 51 6.08 4.59 20.16
CA THR A 51 5.20 5.66 19.67
C THR A 51 4.36 6.16 20.85
N GLU A 52 4.51 7.43 21.18
CA GLU A 52 3.77 8.07 22.27
C GLU A 52 2.86 9.18 21.72
N PRO A 53 1.59 9.27 22.20
CA PRO A 53 0.73 10.40 21.87
C PRO A 53 1.31 11.69 22.47
N TYR A 54 1.51 12.71 21.65
CA TYR A 54 1.98 14.01 22.09
C TYR A 54 0.83 15.02 22.01
N PRO A 55 0.33 15.51 23.16
CA PRO A 55 -0.74 16.51 23.16
C PRO A 55 -0.24 17.81 22.52
N SER A 56 -0.84 18.21 21.41
CA SER A 56 -0.57 19.52 20.81
C SER A 56 -1.12 20.59 21.75
N GLY A 57 -0.25 21.44 22.28
CA GLY A 57 -0.64 22.57 23.14
C GLY A 57 -1.42 23.68 22.43
N TYR A 58 -1.69 23.55 21.15
CA TYR A 58 -2.53 24.39 20.31
C TYR A 58 -3.57 23.53 19.65
N MET A 59 -4.84 23.84 19.75
CA MET A 59 -6.06 23.23 19.20
C MET A 59 -5.92 22.54 17.82
N GLY A 60 -4.86 21.75 17.64
CA GLY A 60 -4.59 20.88 16.50
C GLY A 60 -4.81 19.39 16.88
N PRO A 61 -4.90 18.48 15.91
CA PRO A 61 -4.97 17.05 16.19
C PRO A 61 -3.76 16.62 17.02
N ASP A 62 -3.98 15.68 17.94
CA ASP A 62 -2.90 15.06 18.72
C ASP A 62 -1.88 14.45 17.73
N THR A 63 -0.62 14.82 17.91
CA THR A 63 0.48 14.27 17.12
C THR A 63 1.11 13.11 17.88
N THR A 64 1.54 12.06 17.18
CA THR A 64 2.35 10.99 17.74
C THR A 64 3.83 11.34 17.58
N ARG A 65 4.64 10.95 18.57
CA ARG A 65 6.10 10.99 18.49
C ARG A 65 6.64 9.59 18.60
N SER A 66 7.55 9.22 17.72
CA SER A 66 8.23 7.93 17.75
C SER A 66 9.68 8.11 18.14
N PHE A 67 10.15 7.25 19.04
CA PHE A 67 11.53 7.21 19.51
C PHE A 67 12.03 5.78 19.45
N LEU A 68 13.31 5.62 19.13
CA LEU A 68 13.98 4.34 19.26
C LEU A 68 14.58 4.23 20.66
N ALA A 69 14.03 3.35 21.50
CA ALA A 69 14.53 3.07 22.83
C ALA A 69 15.57 1.95 22.79
N LEU A 70 16.72 2.14 23.45
CA LEU A 70 17.80 1.17 23.60
C LEU A 70 18.00 0.87 25.07
N TYR A 71 18.00 -0.40 25.46
CA TYR A 71 18.06 -0.84 26.85
C TYR A 71 19.47 -1.32 27.21
N TRP A 72 20.33 -0.41 27.71
CA TRP A 72 21.70 -0.76 28.13
C TRP A 72 21.76 -1.92 29.12
N GLY A 73 20.80 -2.00 30.05
CA GLY A 73 20.72 -3.10 31.02
C GLY A 73 20.55 -4.45 30.33
N SER A 74 19.73 -4.52 29.30
CA SER A 74 19.52 -5.72 28.46
C SER A 74 20.81 -6.13 27.75
N PHE A 75 21.50 -5.17 27.11
CA PHE A 75 22.82 -5.42 26.48
C PHE A 75 23.82 -5.97 27.45
N ARG A 76 23.86 -5.45 28.70
CA ARG A 76 24.75 -5.95 29.75
C ARG A 76 24.40 -7.39 30.14
N GLU A 77 23.14 -7.71 30.40
CA GLU A 77 22.70 -9.06 30.75
C GLU A 77 23.05 -10.08 29.66
N VAL A 78 22.84 -9.71 28.38
CA VAL A 78 23.20 -10.57 27.23
C VAL A 78 24.74 -10.73 27.15
N SER A 79 25.49 -9.63 27.28
CA SER A 79 26.96 -9.67 27.20
C SER A 79 27.61 -10.51 28.34
N GLU A 80 27.00 -10.56 29.52
CA GLU A 80 27.47 -11.40 30.64
C GLU A 80 27.26 -12.90 30.36
N ARG A 81 26.29 -13.25 29.51
CA ARG A 81 25.96 -14.63 29.13
C ARG A 81 26.66 -15.10 27.87
N ASN A 82 27.09 -14.17 27.01
CA ASN A 82 27.75 -14.45 25.72
C ASN A 82 29.18 -13.87 25.70
N PRO A 83 30.23 -14.67 25.81
CA PRO A 83 31.63 -14.21 25.77
C PRO A 83 32.04 -13.61 24.40
N GLU A 84 31.32 -13.93 23.34
CA GLU A 84 31.55 -13.44 21.98
C GLU A 84 30.69 -12.20 21.65
N PHE A 85 30.11 -11.55 22.64
CA PHE A 85 29.26 -10.38 22.46
C PHE A 85 30.07 -9.14 22.09
N HIS A 86 29.81 -8.62 20.91
CA HIS A 86 30.45 -7.42 20.38
C HIS A 86 29.52 -6.21 20.50
N TRP A 87 29.73 -5.40 21.53
CA TRP A 87 28.84 -4.30 21.92
C TRP A 87 28.49 -3.31 20.77
N GLU A 88 29.47 -2.88 19.98
CA GLU A 88 29.23 -1.91 18.90
C GLU A 88 28.49 -2.55 17.72
N GLU A 89 28.77 -3.80 17.42
CA GLU A 89 28.12 -4.56 16.35
C GLU A 89 26.65 -4.82 16.71
N GLU A 90 26.39 -5.36 17.89
CA GLU A 90 25.03 -5.60 18.38
C GLU A 90 24.21 -4.32 18.52
N LEU A 91 24.84 -3.21 18.93
CA LEU A 91 24.18 -1.91 19.02
C LEU A 91 23.78 -1.39 17.62
N TRP A 92 24.66 -1.52 16.64
CA TRP A 92 24.37 -1.15 15.27
C TRP A 92 23.27 -2.01 14.67
N GLU A 93 23.33 -3.33 14.85
CA GLU A 93 22.30 -4.27 14.39
C GLU A 93 20.95 -3.95 15.03
N THR A 94 20.90 -3.70 16.34
CA THR A 94 19.66 -3.31 17.02
C THR A 94 19.07 -2.02 16.46
N ILE A 95 19.88 -0.96 16.31
CA ILE A 95 19.40 0.32 15.77
C ILE A 95 18.83 0.14 14.36
N THR A 96 19.53 -0.56 13.49
CA THR A 96 19.12 -0.74 12.11
C THR A 96 17.93 -1.69 11.96
N HIS A 97 17.81 -2.69 12.84
CA HIS A 97 16.68 -3.60 12.91
C HIS A 97 15.37 -2.88 13.29
N GLU A 98 15.38 -2.10 14.39
CA GLU A 98 14.22 -1.35 14.82
C GLU A 98 13.81 -0.27 13.83
N LEU A 99 14.80 0.37 13.20
CA LEU A 99 14.53 1.34 12.15
C LEU A 99 13.87 0.72 10.90
N ARG A 100 14.29 -0.49 10.53
CA ARG A 100 13.64 -1.22 9.42
C ARG A 100 12.18 -1.54 9.75
N HIS A 101 11.88 -2.03 10.95
CA HIS A 101 10.49 -2.29 11.38
C HIS A 101 9.63 -1.01 11.34
N HIS A 102 10.20 0.11 11.77
CA HIS A 102 9.49 1.39 11.70
C HIS A 102 9.17 1.80 10.26
N LEU A 103 10.13 1.65 9.32
CA LEU A 103 9.90 1.97 7.90
C LEU A 103 8.92 1.00 7.24
N GLU A 104 8.97 -0.29 7.60
CA GLU A 104 7.99 -1.29 7.14
C GLU A 104 6.58 -0.92 7.63
N PHE A 105 6.45 -0.52 8.90
CA PHE A 105 5.17 -0.07 9.48
C PHE A 105 4.64 1.19 8.78
N LEU A 106 5.47 2.21 8.56
CA LEU A 106 5.07 3.42 7.84
C LEU A 106 4.63 3.12 6.39
N ALA A 107 5.35 2.22 5.70
CA ALA A 107 5.00 1.83 4.35
C ALA A 107 3.66 1.09 4.27
N GLU A 108 3.33 0.28 5.28
CA GLU A 108 2.04 -0.39 5.39
C GLU A 108 0.91 0.59 5.72
N ASP A 109 1.15 1.56 6.61
CA ASP A 109 0.17 2.57 7.01
C ASP A 109 -0.15 3.50 5.83
N ASP A 110 0.86 4.01 5.12
CA ASP A 110 0.69 4.81 3.90
C ASP A 110 -0.09 4.05 2.81
N ALA A 111 0.16 2.75 2.64
CA ALA A 111 -0.55 1.91 1.68
C ALA A 111 -2.02 1.71 2.06
N LEU A 112 -2.32 1.55 3.36
CA LEU A 112 -3.68 1.44 3.86
C LEU A 112 -4.44 2.76 3.73
N GLU A 113 -3.84 3.90 4.07
CA GLU A 113 -4.45 5.23 3.88
C GLU A 113 -4.75 5.50 2.40
N ALA A 114 -3.84 5.14 1.49
CA ALA A 114 -4.04 5.29 0.05
C ALA A 114 -5.20 4.41 -0.45
N LEU A 115 -5.31 3.17 0.05
CA LEU A 115 -6.40 2.27 -0.30
C LEU A 115 -7.74 2.76 0.25
N ASP A 116 -7.79 3.19 1.51
CA ASP A 116 -9.01 3.76 2.14
C ASP A 116 -9.49 4.98 1.36
N TYR A 117 -8.57 5.87 0.95
CA TYR A 117 -8.88 6.98 0.07
C TYR A 117 -9.48 6.52 -1.27
N ALA A 118 -8.88 5.53 -1.92
CA ALA A 118 -9.38 5.02 -3.18
C ALA A 118 -10.78 4.40 -3.05
N LEU A 119 -11.05 3.69 -1.95
CA LEU A 119 -12.37 3.13 -1.63
C LEU A 119 -13.43 4.22 -1.41
N GLU A 120 -13.10 5.27 -0.67
CA GLU A 120 -13.99 6.41 -0.45
C GLU A 120 -14.37 7.09 -1.78
N GLN A 121 -13.38 7.32 -2.65
CA GLN A 121 -13.61 7.92 -3.97
C GLN A 121 -14.42 7.01 -4.91
N THR A 122 -14.23 5.68 -4.82
CA THR A 122 -15.08 4.71 -5.53
C THR A 122 -16.55 4.83 -5.10
N TYR A 123 -16.79 4.98 -3.79
CA TYR A 123 -18.14 5.19 -3.25
C TYR A 123 -18.74 6.49 -3.77
N HIS A 124 -18.04 7.63 -3.69
CA HIS A 124 -18.52 8.92 -4.20
C HIS A 124 -18.86 8.85 -5.68
N ARG A 125 -18.00 8.23 -6.51
CA ARG A 125 -18.27 8.00 -7.93
C ARG A 125 -19.56 7.18 -8.14
N GLY A 126 -19.76 6.11 -7.36
CA GLY A 126 -20.95 5.26 -7.44
C GLY A 126 -22.24 5.98 -7.05
N GLN A 127 -22.17 7.03 -6.21
CA GLN A 127 -23.30 7.88 -5.83
C GLN A 127 -23.55 9.05 -6.78
N GLY A 128 -22.67 9.26 -7.79
CA GLY A 128 -22.73 10.42 -8.68
C GLY A 128 -22.35 11.73 -7.98
N GLU A 129 -21.57 11.65 -6.91
CA GLU A 129 -21.02 12.77 -6.17
C GLU A 129 -19.69 13.23 -6.80
N ASP A 130 -19.17 14.38 -6.34
CA ASP A 130 -17.85 14.84 -6.75
C ASP A 130 -16.77 13.89 -6.21
N PHE A 131 -15.87 13.42 -7.08
CA PHE A 131 -14.78 12.52 -6.73
C PHE A 131 -13.49 12.92 -7.45
N ASP A 132 -12.34 12.45 -6.94
CA ASP A 132 -11.07 12.60 -7.64
C ASP A 132 -10.97 11.59 -8.79
N PRO A 133 -10.93 12.01 -10.06
CA PRO A 133 -10.90 11.08 -11.19
C PRO A 133 -9.62 10.23 -11.30
N TRP A 134 -8.58 10.53 -10.52
CA TRP A 134 -7.31 9.79 -10.50
C TRP A 134 -7.20 8.82 -9.32
N TYR A 135 -8.25 8.65 -8.52
CA TYR A 135 -8.26 7.88 -7.28
C TYR A 135 -7.77 6.44 -7.44
N PHE A 136 -8.02 5.82 -8.60
CA PHE A 136 -7.63 4.44 -8.86
C PHE A 136 -6.12 4.21 -8.78
N GLN A 137 -5.30 5.25 -9.02
CA GLN A 137 -3.85 5.19 -8.88
C GLN A 137 -3.39 5.03 -7.41
N SER A 138 -4.27 5.32 -6.44
CA SER A 138 -4.04 5.05 -5.01
C SER A 138 -4.40 3.61 -4.61
N GLY A 139 -4.92 2.80 -5.53
CA GLY A 139 -5.17 1.38 -5.33
C GLY A 139 -3.87 0.55 -5.30
N VAL A 140 -4.03 -0.76 -5.10
CA VAL A 140 -2.91 -1.72 -5.12
C VAL A 140 -2.37 -1.86 -6.56
N PRO A 141 -1.09 -1.55 -6.82
CA PRO A 141 -0.51 -1.74 -8.14
C PRO A 141 -0.33 -3.25 -8.44
N LEU A 142 -0.88 -3.72 -9.56
CA LEU A 142 -0.70 -5.09 -10.05
C LEU A 142 0.42 -5.18 -11.08
N ALA A 143 0.56 -4.17 -11.94
CA ALA A 143 1.61 -4.00 -12.92
C ALA A 143 1.75 -2.51 -13.28
N ASP A 144 2.67 -2.18 -14.18
CA ASP A 144 2.81 -0.82 -14.68
C ASP A 144 1.51 -0.35 -15.39
N GLY A 145 0.90 0.69 -14.83
CA GLY A 145 -0.40 1.21 -15.30
C GLY A 145 -1.60 0.32 -15.00
N VAL A 146 -1.49 -0.69 -14.11
CA VAL A 146 -2.61 -1.54 -13.71
C VAL A 146 -2.78 -1.51 -12.20
N TYR A 147 -3.96 -1.12 -11.74
CA TYR A 147 -4.28 -0.91 -10.33
C TYR A 147 -5.53 -1.67 -9.94
N ARG A 148 -5.61 -2.08 -8.68
CA ARG A 148 -6.80 -2.70 -8.08
C ARG A 148 -7.30 -1.85 -6.93
N VAL A 149 -8.59 -1.51 -6.95
CA VAL A 149 -9.30 -0.91 -5.83
C VAL A 149 -10.41 -1.88 -5.44
N GLU A 150 -10.31 -2.49 -4.28
CA GLU A 150 -11.19 -3.57 -3.81
C GLU A 150 -11.22 -4.77 -4.80
N TYR A 151 -12.31 -4.88 -5.57
CA TYR A 151 -12.49 -5.92 -6.58
C TYR A 151 -12.37 -5.38 -8.02
N ASP A 152 -12.38 -4.05 -8.17
CA ASP A 152 -12.29 -3.42 -9.49
C ASP A 152 -10.84 -3.26 -9.94
N VAL A 153 -10.61 -3.48 -11.22
CA VAL A 153 -9.30 -3.34 -11.86
C VAL A 153 -9.33 -2.22 -12.88
N TYR A 154 -8.32 -1.38 -12.83
CA TYR A 154 -8.14 -0.22 -13.70
C TYR A 154 -6.87 -0.38 -14.52
N ILE A 155 -7.01 -0.43 -15.86
CA ILE A 155 -5.89 -0.52 -16.80
C ILE A 155 -5.72 0.87 -17.43
N GLU A 156 -4.67 1.58 -17.06
CA GLU A 156 -4.42 2.94 -17.52
C GLU A 156 -3.58 2.96 -18.80
N GLN A 157 -4.00 3.76 -19.76
CA GLN A 157 -3.22 4.06 -20.95
C GLN A 157 -3.31 5.54 -21.31
N SER A 158 -2.18 6.16 -21.64
CA SER A 158 -2.12 7.56 -22.00
C SER A 158 -2.03 7.75 -23.53
N TRP A 159 -2.87 8.61 -24.08
CA TRP A 159 -2.98 8.87 -25.52
C TRP A 159 -3.02 10.37 -25.83
N THR A 160 -2.51 10.77 -26.99
CA THR A 160 -2.94 12.03 -27.58
C THR A 160 -4.17 11.79 -28.46
N PRO A 161 -5.03 12.80 -28.71
CA PRO A 161 -6.17 12.63 -29.62
C PRO A 161 -5.77 12.16 -31.01
N GLU A 162 -4.61 12.60 -31.49
CA GLU A 162 -4.08 12.24 -32.80
C GLU A 162 -3.66 10.77 -32.85
N GLU A 163 -2.90 10.29 -31.84
CA GLU A 163 -2.50 8.89 -31.72
C GLU A 163 -3.72 7.97 -31.66
N LEU A 164 -4.73 8.33 -30.86
CA LEU A 164 -5.94 7.53 -30.71
C LEU A 164 -6.76 7.46 -32.00
N ALA A 165 -6.84 8.55 -32.73
CA ALA A 165 -7.55 8.59 -34.02
C ALA A 165 -6.88 7.74 -35.11
N GLU A 166 -5.56 7.51 -35.02
CA GLU A 166 -4.79 6.72 -36.00
C GLU A 166 -4.89 5.22 -35.78
N VAL A 167 -5.10 4.75 -34.52
CA VAL A 167 -5.01 3.31 -34.16
C VAL A 167 -6.33 2.59 -34.37
N GLY A 168 -7.36 2.94 -34.79
CA GLY A 168 -8.62 2.21 -35.01
C GLY A 168 -9.09 1.27 -33.88
N ALA A 169 -8.16 0.77 -33.05
CA ALA A 169 -8.43 -0.09 -31.87
C ALA A 169 -7.38 0.11 -30.79
N VAL A 170 -7.79 0.02 -29.52
CA VAL A 170 -6.92 0.05 -28.34
C VAL A 170 -6.69 -1.37 -27.85
N GLU A 171 -5.42 -1.79 -27.76
CA GLU A 171 -5.03 -3.10 -27.25
C GLU A 171 -4.53 -2.99 -25.81
N PHE A 172 -4.81 -4.02 -25.00
CA PHE A 172 -4.35 -4.13 -23.60
C PHE A 172 -4.18 -5.59 -23.19
N GLY A 173 -3.36 -5.85 -22.15
CA GLY A 173 -3.16 -7.16 -21.54
C GLY A 173 -4.01 -7.33 -20.30
N TRP A 174 -4.70 -8.47 -20.17
CA TRP A 174 -5.39 -8.87 -18.94
C TRP A 174 -5.58 -10.39 -18.88
N ASP A 175 -5.33 -10.98 -17.71
CA ASP A 175 -5.54 -12.43 -17.40
C ASP A 175 -4.97 -13.38 -18.47
N GLY A 176 -3.67 -13.21 -18.73
CA GLY A 176 -2.93 -14.03 -19.70
C GLY A 176 -3.36 -13.85 -21.16
N GLY A 177 -4.25 -12.88 -21.44
CA GLY A 177 -4.75 -12.58 -22.76
C GLY A 177 -4.39 -11.18 -23.24
N ARG A 178 -4.24 -11.03 -24.56
CA ARG A 178 -4.20 -9.74 -25.23
C ARG A 178 -5.57 -9.45 -25.81
N TRP A 179 -6.11 -8.31 -25.45
CA TRP A 179 -7.47 -7.87 -25.78
C TRP A 179 -7.46 -6.59 -26.57
N ARG A 180 -8.53 -6.31 -27.29
CA ARG A 180 -8.72 -5.04 -27.97
C ARG A 180 -10.18 -4.58 -27.92
N ILE A 181 -10.37 -3.26 -27.96
CA ILE A 181 -11.66 -2.60 -28.19
C ILE A 181 -11.52 -1.62 -29.37
N PRO A 182 -12.59 -1.27 -30.06
CA PRO A 182 -12.57 -0.14 -31.00
C PRO A 182 -12.08 1.12 -30.29
N ALA A 183 -11.24 1.91 -30.94
CA ALA A 183 -10.84 3.20 -30.40
C ALA A 183 -12.07 4.10 -30.25
N PRO A 184 -12.29 4.74 -29.07
CA PRO A 184 -13.41 5.66 -28.90
C PRO A 184 -13.26 6.88 -29.81
N GLU A 185 -14.39 7.43 -30.26
CA GLU A 185 -14.42 8.60 -31.16
C GLU A 185 -13.94 9.88 -30.43
N GLU A 186 -14.13 9.94 -29.11
CA GLU A 186 -13.77 11.08 -28.29
C GLU A 186 -12.83 10.68 -27.16
N LEU A 187 -11.85 11.53 -26.89
CA LEU A 187 -10.94 11.40 -25.76
C LEU A 187 -11.08 12.63 -24.88
N GLY A 188 -11.73 12.47 -23.71
CA GLY A 188 -11.75 13.46 -22.65
C GLY A 188 -10.36 13.66 -22.00
N ASP A 189 -10.31 14.30 -20.86
CA ASP A 189 -9.09 14.29 -20.03
C ASP A 189 -8.86 12.92 -19.43
N LEU A 190 -9.97 12.28 -18.98
CA LEU A 190 -10.06 10.87 -18.63
C LEU A 190 -11.29 10.26 -19.28
N HIS A 191 -11.16 9.03 -19.73
CA HIS A 191 -12.26 8.25 -20.29
C HIS A 191 -12.25 6.87 -19.64
N TYR A 192 -13.21 6.58 -18.77
CA TYR A 192 -13.43 5.27 -18.16
C TYR A 192 -14.27 4.41 -19.09
N ILE A 193 -13.78 3.23 -19.44
CA ILE A 193 -14.44 2.28 -20.30
C ILE A 193 -14.64 0.97 -19.55
N TRP A 194 -15.90 0.64 -19.25
CA TRP A 194 -16.27 -0.62 -18.61
C TRP A 194 -16.13 -1.78 -19.60
N LEU A 195 -15.34 -2.79 -19.25
CA LEU A 195 -15.04 -3.92 -20.13
C LEU A 195 -15.90 -5.13 -19.75
N HIS A 196 -16.90 -5.44 -20.60
CA HIS A 196 -17.79 -6.57 -20.36
C HIS A 196 -17.11 -7.91 -20.66
N GLY A 197 -17.40 -8.94 -19.85
CA GLY A 197 -16.95 -10.30 -20.09
C GLY A 197 -15.52 -10.62 -19.66
N LEU A 198 -14.81 -9.66 -19.03
CA LEU A 198 -13.53 -9.91 -18.38
C LEU A 198 -13.73 -10.20 -16.89
N ASP A 199 -12.99 -11.19 -16.37
CA ASP A 199 -13.02 -11.53 -14.93
C ASP A 199 -12.00 -10.70 -14.16
N ALA A 200 -12.47 -9.95 -13.17
CA ALA A 200 -11.64 -9.19 -12.23
C ALA A 200 -11.52 -9.91 -10.85
N GLY A 201 -12.06 -11.12 -10.72
CA GLY A 201 -12.12 -11.82 -9.43
C GLY A 201 -13.24 -11.33 -8.51
N GLY A 202 -14.32 -10.80 -9.08
CA GLY A 202 -15.53 -10.37 -8.37
C GLY A 202 -15.96 -8.93 -8.60
N GLY A 203 -15.14 -8.13 -9.29
CA GLY A 203 -15.42 -6.74 -9.67
C GLY A 203 -15.43 -6.55 -11.19
N TRP A 204 -15.18 -5.33 -11.59
CA TRP A 204 -15.14 -4.91 -12.99
C TRP A 204 -13.71 -4.66 -13.47
N VAL A 205 -13.43 -4.97 -14.73
CA VAL A 205 -12.23 -4.48 -15.41
C VAL A 205 -12.61 -3.22 -16.18
N GLN A 206 -11.88 -2.14 -15.95
CA GLN A 206 -12.07 -0.85 -16.60
C GLN A 206 -10.77 -0.45 -17.32
N LEU A 207 -10.89 -0.03 -18.58
CA LEU A 207 -9.81 0.63 -19.28
C LEU A 207 -9.95 2.14 -19.08
N VAL A 208 -8.89 2.77 -18.55
CA VAL A 208 -8.88 4.22 -18.32
C VAL A 208 -7.94 4.88 -19.33
N LEU A 209 -8.52 5.57 -20.30
CA LEU A 209 -7.74 6.34 -21.26
C LEU A 209 -7.52 7.74 -20.72
N THR A 210 -6.27 8.15 -20.61
CA THR A 210 -5.87 9.46 -20.12
C THR A 210 -5.27 10.30 -21.25
N ARG A 211 -5.65 11.58 -21.31
CA ARG A 211 -5.09 12.48 -22.30
C ARG A 211 -3.67 12.90 -21.96
N LYS A 212 -2.71 12.62 -22.83
CA LYS A 212 -1.37 13.20 -22.73
C LYS A 212 -1.45 14.72 -22.85
N GLN A 213 -1.11 15.42 -21.77
CA GLN A 213 -1.10 16.88 -21.73
C GLN A 213 0.31 17.38 -21.53
N SER A 214 0.70 18.42 -22.26
CA SER A 214 1.96 19.10 -22.01
C SER A 214 1.93 19.85 -20.68
N PHE A 215 3.11 20.08 -20.10
CA PHE A 215 3.22 20.86 -18.85
C PHE A 215 2.49 22.23 -18.93
N TRP A 216 2.54 22.89 -20.09
CA TRP A 216 1.92 24.19 -20.31
C TRP A 216 0.40 24.12 -20.37
N GLU A 217 -0.16 23.04 -20.90
CA GLU A 217 -1.62 22.81 -20.90
C GLU A 217 -2.13 22.57 -19.49
N LYS A 218 -1.45 21.72 -18.70
CA LYS A 218 -1.77 21.49 -17.29
C LYS A 218 -1.71 22.80 -16.47
N ALA A 219 -0.65 23.61 -16.65
CA ALA A 219 -0.50 24.87 -15.95
C ALA A 219 -1.59 25.89 -16.35
N ARG A 220 -1.94 25.99 -17.63
CA ARG A 220 -3.00 26.86 -18.13
C ARG A 220 -4.37 26.48 -17.56
N ARG A 221 -4.66 25.19 -17.53
CA ARG A 221 -5.92 24.65 -17.00
C ARG A 221 -6.05 24.96 -15.50
N ALA A 222 -5.00 24.69 -14.71
CA ALA A 222 -4.98 24.98 -13.27
C ALA A 222 -5.24 26.49 -13.00
N LEU A 223 -4.66 27.38 -13.81
CA LEU A 223 -4.89 28.82 -13.70
C LEU A 223 -6.33 29.24 -14.03
N ARG A 224 -6.98 28.54 -14.95
CA ARG A 224 -8.35 28.86 -15.40
C ARG A 224 -9.42 28.16 -14.59
N LYS A 225 -9.07 27.21 -13.72
CA LYS A 225 -10.00 26.33 -12.98
C LYS A 225 -11.03 25.68 -13.93
N GLU A 226 -10.61 25.27 -15.11
CA GLU A 226 -11.46 24.57 -16.05
C GLU A 226 -11.78 23.17 -15.48
N PRO A 227 -13.06 22.72 -15.49
CA PRO A 227 -13.41 21.39 -15.03
C PRO A 227 -12.73 20.33 -15.92
N LEU A 228 -12.50 19.14 -15.34
CA LEU A 228 -12.02 17.98 -16.09
C LEU A 228 -13.12 17.48 -17.03
N ASP A 229 -12.72 17.14 -18.24
CA ASP A 229 -13.59 16.47 -19.22
C ASP A 229 -13.52 14.96 -18.96
N LEU A 230 -14.50 14.47 -18.20
CA LEU A 230 -14.61 13.08 -17.79
C LEU A 230 -15.65 12.37 -18.63
N LEU A 231 -15.24 11.31 -19.33
CA LEU A 231 -16.10 10.47 -20.14
C LEU A 231 -16.25 9.08 -19.53
N GLU A 232 -17.41 8.48 -19.71
CA GLU A 232 -17.69 7.09 -19.34
C GLU A 232 -18.39 6.38 -20.51
N SER A 233 -17.96 5.15 -20.79
CA SER A 233 -18.58 4.29 -21.82
C SER A 233 -18.38 2.82 -21.48
N GLU A 234 -18.93 1.95 -22.31
CA GLU A 234 -18.86 0.51 -22.17
C GLU A 234 -18.34 -0.10 -23.46
N ALA A 235 -17.61 -1.23 -23.37
CA ALA A 235 -17.14 -1.97 -24.52
C ALA A 235 -17.10 -3.48 -24.26
N GLU A 236 -17.27 -4.25 -25.34
CA GLU A 236 -17.04 -5.70 -25.33
C GLU A 236 -15.66 -5.96 -25.96
N PRO A 237 -14.65 -6.35 -25.19
CA PRO A 237 -13.31 -6.61 -25.72
C PRO A 237 -13.25 -7.92 -26.50
N GLU A 238 -12.50 -7.88 -27.61
CA GLU A 238 -12.19 -9.06 -28.42
C GLU A 238 -10.79 -9.58 -28.04
N ARG A 239 -10.67 -10.90 -27.78
CA ARG A 239 -9.36 -11.52 -27.55
C ARG A 239 -8.62 -11.67 -28.88
N VAL A 240 -7.41 -11.10 -28.97
CA VAL A 240 -6.60 -11.10 -30.19
C VAL A 240 -5.35 -11.96 -30.09
N GLY A 241 -5.02 -12.46 -28.89
CA GLY A 241 -3.87 -13.33 -28.68
C GLY A 241 -3.66 -13.70 -27.21
N ASP A 242 -2.53 -14.34 -26.95
CA ASP A 242 -2.05 -14.64 -25.60
C ASP A 242 -1.02 -13.60 -25.17
N ASP A 243 -1.03 -13.26 -23.89
CA ASP A 243 -0.07 -12.41 -23.22
C ASP A 243 0.21 -12.96 -21.82
N PRO A 244 1.16 -13.92 -21.73
CA PRO A 244 1.44 -14.59 -20.44
C PRO A 244 2.05 -13.66 -19.38
N GLU A 245 2.48 -12.47 -19.75
CA GLU A 245 3.00 -11.44 -18.83
C GLU A 245 1.91 -10.45 -18.38
N ALA A 246 0.71 -10.54 -18.96
CA ALA A 246 -0.41 -9.70 -18.57
C ALA A 246 -0.85 -10.02 -17.12
N PRO A 247 -1.08 -9.00 -16.28
CA PRO A 247 -1.55 -9.21 -14.91
C PRO A 247 -2.92 -9.89 -14.90
N GLY A 248 -3.20 -10.68 -13.86
CA GLY A 248 -4.44 -11.45 -13.74
C GLY A 248 -5.21 -11.16 -12.45
N ALA A 249 -6.41 -11.73 -12.36
CA ALA A 249 -7.30 -11.55 -11.22
C ALA A 249 -6.67 -12.01 -9.88
N ASP A 250 -5.75 -12.98 -9.91
CA ASP A 250 -5.06 -13.49 -8.71
C ASP A 250 -3.78 -12.73 -8.34
N ASP A 251 -3.30 -11.84 -9.19
CA ASP A 251 -2.12 -11.03 -8.93
C ASP A 251 -2.43 -10.01 -7.83
N GLY A 252 -1.77 -10.16 -6.66
CA GLY A 252 -1.93 -9.27 -5.50
C GLY A 252 -2.82 -9.77 -4.38
N ARG A 253 -3.31 -11.02 -4.41
CA ARG A 253 -3.86 -11.63 -3.19
C ARG A 253 -2.71 -12.14 -2.32
N PRO A 254 -2.66 -11.80 -1.01
CA PRO A 254 -1.77 -12.48 -0.09
C PRO A 254 -2.11 -13.98 -0.13
N GLY A 255 -1.11 -14.81 -0.43
CA GLY A 255 -1.24 -16.23 -0.76
C GLY A 255 -2.28 -16.96 0.11
N ARG A 256 -3.33 -17.46 -0.50
CA ARG A 256 -4.14 -18.51 0.10
C ARG A 256 -3.26 -19.75 0.19
N GLY A 257 -2.66 -19.96 1.37
CA GLY A 257 -2.22 -21.29 1.78
C GLY A 257 -3.38 -22.23 1.58
N GLY A 258 -3.15 -23.35 0.87
CA GLY A 258 -4.15 -24.31 0.44
C GLY A 258 -5.11 -24.74 1.56
N GLY A 259 -6.27 -24.10 1.61
CA GLY A 259 -7.44 -24.53 2.34
C GLY A 259 -8.37 -25.19 1.34
N GLY A 260 -8.58 -26.48 1.50
CA GLY A 260 -9.60 -27.23 0.76
C GLY A 260 -10.99 -26.63 0.95
N PRO A 261 -11.97 -27.03 0.11
CA PRO A 261 -13.30 -26.49 0.15
C PRO A 261 -13.90 -26.59 1.57
N PRO A 262 -14.71 -25.62 2.01
CA PRO A 262 -15.35 -25.70 3.30
C PRO A 262 -16.19 -26.98 3.41
N PRO A 263 -16.25 -27.62 4.60
CA PRO A 263 -17.06 -28.81 4.77
C PRO A 263 -18.52 -28.49 4.48
N THR A 264 -19.12 -29.20 3.56
CA THR A 264 -20.55 -29.21 3.32
C THR A 264 -21.25 -29.66 4.61
N ASN A 265 -22.05 -28.81 5.17
CA ASN A 265 -22.87 -29.13 6.34
C ASN A 265 -24.04 -30.01 5.89
N GLU A 266 -23.82 -31.33 5.84
CA GLU A 266 -24.85 -32.35 5.67
C GLU A 266 -25.48 -32.70 7.02
N ASN A 267 -26.13 -31.78 7.69
CA ASN A 267 -27.02 -32.11 8.81
C ASN A 267 -28.06 -31.00 8.98
N ALA A 268 -29.00 -30.96 8.05
CA ALA A 268 -30.26 -30.20 8.22
C ALA A 268 -31.39 -30.99 7.54
N GLN A 269 -31.68 -32.19 8.05
CA GLN A 269 -32.95 -32.84 7.83
C GLN A 269 -33.27 -33.66 9.09
N ASP A 270 -34.49 -33.48 9.56
CA ASP A 270 -35.25 -34.23 10.60
C ASP A 270 -35.41 -33.49 11.95
N GLU A 271 -36.24 -32.48 11.96
CA GLU A 271 -37.15 -32.22 13.09
C GLU A 271 -38.58 -32.21 12.61
N GLU A 272 -39.30 -33.34 12.86
CA GLU A 272 -40.73 -33.48 12.71
C GLU A 272 -41.48 -32.61 13.75
N PRO A 273 -42.66 -32.06 13.42
CA PRO A 273 -43.46 -31.24 14.36
C PRO A 273 -44.18 -32.17 15.37
N ILE A 274 -43.90 -31.98 16.65
CA ILE A 274 -44.63 -32.59 17.72
C ILE A 274 -45.98 -31.82 17.89
N SER A 275 -47.07 -32.48 17.54
CA SER A 275 -48.45 -32.11 17.92
C SER A 275 -48.67 -32.44 19.36
N GLY A 276 -49.18 -31.48 20.14
CA GLY A 276 -49.66 -31.67 21.50
C GLY A 276 -50.08 -30.32 22.11
#